data_58dca746b4139b709f5876ba7fc5bfaa
#
_entry.id   58dca746b4139b709f5876ba7fc5bfaa
#
_cell.length_a   1.000
_cell.length_b   1.000
_cell.length_c   1.000
_cell.angle_alpha   90.00
_cell.angle_beta   90.00
_cell.angle_gamma   90.00
#
_symmetry.space_group_name_H-M   'P 1'
#
loop_
_entity.id
_entity.type
_entity.pdbx_description
1 polymer ?
#
loop_
_entity_poly.entity_id
_entity_poly.type
_entity_poly.pdbx_seq_one_letter_code
_entity_poly.pdbx_strand_id
1 'polypeptide(L)'
;VQKAGTYYLTYFIDEDEYNTADHRNQYAANLTVTRPTVKFIVEKVSLNNNADTNNPQINNITIRAISSKIAPGKKIKLTTNLPKSKIKWITSNPKLATVDKNGVVKINKKAAGKRVSITAIATDGSGKKKTFAIRIMKGEVKKIIIKGKKRVPAGNTLKLKAKVKAGKGANKKLLWRSSNIKYATVTSSGKVKTKKAGKKKTVKITAMATDGSNKKATIKIQIK
;
A
#
# COMPACT_ATOMS: atom_id res chain seq x y z
N VAL A 1 -18.77 -34.21 -4.58
CA VAL A 1 -17.47 -34.50 -3.97
C VAL A 1 -16.48 -33.43 -4.46
N GLN A 2 -16.15 -32.44 -3.60
CA GLN A 2 -15.14 -31.45 -3.93
C GLN A 2 -13.75 -32.08 -3.78
N LYS A 3 -12.95 -32.07 -4.85
CA LYS A 3 -11.55 -32.48 -4.78
C LYS A 3 -10.78 -31.49 -3.91
N ALA A 4 -10.00 -32.01 -2.98
CA ALA A 4 -9.08 -31.22 -2.19
C ALA A 4 -8.11 -30.46 -3.10
N GLY A 5 -8.02 -29.18 -2.93
CA GLY A 5 -7.10 -28.30 -3.64
C GLY A 5 -6.31 -27.46 -2.63
N THR A 6 -5.07 -27.10 -2.96
CA THR A 6 -4.26 -26.19 -2.15
C THR A 6 -4.64 -24.77 -2.49
N TYR A 7 -5.06 -24.00 -1.50
CA TYR A 7 -5.43 -22.60 -1.66
C TYR A 7 -4.38 -21.73 -0.95
N TYR A 8 -3.93 -20.68 -1.60
CA TYR A 8 -3.07 -19.68 -1.00
C TYR A 8 -3.86 -18.42 -0.70
N LEU A 9 -3.94 -18.06 0.56
CA LEU A 9 -4.53 -16.81 1.00
C LEU A 9 -3.43 -15.76 1.12
N THR A 10 -3.43 -14.74 0.26
CA THR A 10 -2.52 -13.61 0.38
C THR A 10 -3.30 -12.43 0.92
N TYR A 11 -3.02 -12.04 2.15
CA TYR A 11 -3.53 -10.82 2.73
C TYR A 11 -2.38 -9.87 3.06
N PHE A 12 -2.66 -8.58 3.01
CA PHE A 12 -1.67 -7.55 3.29
C PHE A 12 -1.95 -6.96 4.67
N ILE A 13 -1.01 -7.16 5.58
CA ILE A 13 -0.98 -6.45 6.86
C ILE A 13 -0.08 -5.23 6.67
N ASP A 14 -0.48 -4.09 7.22
CA ASP A 14 0.35 -2.90 7.30
C ASP A 14 1.49 -3.16 8.29
N GLU A 15 2.72 -2.77 7.96
CA GLU A 15 3.93 -3.03 8.76
C GLU A 15 3.84 -2.55 10.22
N ASP A 16 2.88 -1.66 10.54
CA ASP A 16 2.65 -1.17 11.91
C ASP A 16 1.82 -2.11 12.81
N GLU A 17 1.24 -3.21 12.26
CA GLU A 17 0.46 -4.20 13.03
C GLU A 17 1.17 -5.56 13.15
N TYR A 18 2.42 -5.67 12.69
CA TYR A 18 3.10 -6.94 12.45
C TYR A 18 3.75 -7.59 13.68
N ASN A 19 3.51 -7.10 14.88
CA ASN A 19 4.40 -7.48 16.01
C ASN A 19 3.89 -8.58 16.96
N THR A 20 2.81 -9.32 16.68
CA THR A 20 2.29 -10.29 17.67
C THR A 20 1.69 -11.60 17.15
N ALA A 21 1.90 -12.02 15.92
CA ALA A 21 1.34 -13.31 15.49
C ALA A 21 2.37 -14.18 14.78
N ASP A 22 2.59 -15.37 15.33
CA ASP A 22 3.37 -16.45 14.73
C ASP A 22 2.65 -16.99 13.48
N HIS A 23 3.20 -16.73 12.30
CA HIS A 23 2.56 -16.99 11.00
C HIS A 23 3.06 -18.28 10.34
N ARG A 24 3.36 -19.30 11.12
CA ARG A 24 3.68 -20.62 10.55
C ARG A 24 2.42 -21.42 10.29
N ASN A 25 2.09 -21.59 8.99
CA ASN A 25 1.24 -22.63 8.44
C ASN A 25 -0.17 -22.78 9.04
N GLN A 26 -1.10 -21.90 8.67
CA GLN A 26 -2.51 -22.22 8.89
C GLN A 26 -3.22 -22.54 7.58
N TYR A 27 -3.59 -23.79 7.43
CA TYR A 27 -4.53 -24.25 6.42
C TYR A 27 -5.94 -24.11 7.00
N ALA A 28 -6.77 -23.26 6.43
CA ALA A 28 -8.18 -23.20 6.79
C ALA A 28 -9.00 -24.08 5.84
N ALA A 29 -9.51 -25.20 6.36
CA ALA A 29 -10.37 -26.10 5.59
C ALA A 29 -11.78 -25.56 5.37
N ASN A 30 -12.27 -24.65 6.23
CA ASN A 30 -13.59 -24.02 6.14
C ASN A 30 -13.50 -22.58 6.60
N LEU A 31 -13.56 -21.64 5.65
CA LEU A 31 -13.66 -20.22 5.94
C LEU A 31 -15.06 -19.73 5.60
N THR A 32 -15.90 -19.52 6.61
CA THR A 32 -17.19 -18.84 6.44
C THR A 32 -16.99 -17.36 6.70
N VAL A 33 -17.00 -16.55 5.63
CA VAL A 33 -16.88 -15.09 5.73
C VAL A 33 -18.26 -14.47 5.82
N THR A 34 -18.65 -14.02 7.01
CA THR A 34 -19.98 -13.44 7.28
C THR A 34 -20.09 -11.92 7.08
N ARG A 35 -19.07 -11.22 6.54
CA ARG A 35 -19.14 -9.76 6.28
C ARG A 35 -18.42 -9.33 4.99
N PRO A 36 -19.03 -8.45 4.18
CA PRO A 36 -18.61 -8.12 2.80
C PRO A 36 -17.60 -6.96 2.71
N THR A 37 -16.59 -6.86 3.57
CA THR A 37 -15.64 -5.73 3.53
C THR A 37 -14.20 -6.10 3.22
N VAL A 38 -13.92 -7.37 3.00
CA VAL A 38 -12.59 -7.82 2.55
C VAL A 38 -12.78 -8.61 1.28
N LYS A 39 -12.32 -8.06 0.15
CA LYS A 39 -12.35 -8.76 -1.12
C LYS A 39 -11.16 -9.72 -1.17
N PHE A 40 -11.40 -10.98 -0.88
CA PHE A 40 -10.43 -12.05 -1.08
C PHE A 40 -10.47 -12.47 -2.55
N ILE A 41 -9.33 -12.49 -3.20
CA ILE A 41 -9.17 -13.14 -4.50
C ILE A 41 -8.57 -14.49 -4.22
N VAL A 42 -9.39 -15.54 -4.32
CA VAL A 42 -8.91 -16.92 -4.26
C VAL A 42 -8.57 -17.32 -5.69
N GLU A 43 -7.29 -17.41 -6.00
CA GLU A 43 -6.86 -17.95 -7.30
C GLU A 43 -6.69 -19.46 -7.18
N LYS A 44 -7.45 -20.18 -8.01
CA LYS A 44 -7.28 -21.63 -8.16
C LYS A 44 -6.02 -21.89 -8.97
N VAL A 45 -5.02 -22.46 -8.34
CA VAL A 45 -3.84 -22.96 -9.07
C VAL A 45 -4.19 -24.32 -9.64
N SER A 46 -4.42 -24.40 -10.96
CA SER A 46 -4.47 -25.68 -11.67
C SER A 46 -3.06 -26.26 -11.73
N LEU A 47 -2.82 -27.35 -11.04
CA LEU A 47 -1.61 -28.15 -11.20
C LEU A 47 -1.78 -28.94 -12.52
N ASN A 48 -1.17 -28.50 -13.60
CA ASN A 48 -0.95 -29.32 -14.75
C ASN A 48 0.15 -30.35 -14.42
N ASN A 49 -0.22 -31.62 -14.34
CA ASN A 49 0.64 -32.75 -13.97
C ASN A 49 1.64 -33.16 -15.07
N ASN A 50 2.24 -32.22 -15.78
CA ASN A 50 3.33 -32.54 -16.68
C ASN A 50 4.44 -31.50 -16.55
N ALA A 51 5.58 -32.00 -16.13
CA ALA A 51 6.91 -31.41 -16.11
C ALA A 51 7.36 -30.75 -14.79
N ASP A 52 8.47 -31.22 -14.34
CA ASP A 52 9.46 -30.62 -13.44
C ASP A 52 8.91 -29.85 -12.21
N THR A 53 8.74 -30.61 -11.14
CA THR A 53 8.06 -30.20 -9.91
C THR A 53 8.83 -29.21 -9.04
N ASN A 54 9.94 -28.63 -9.52
CA ASN A 54 10.83 -27.81 -8.68
C ASN A 54 10.78 -26.30 -8.98
N ASN A 55 9.99 -25.84 -9.96
CA ASN A 55 9.89 -24.40 -10.24
C ASN A 55 8.46 -23.98 -10.63
N PRO A 56 7.59 -23.56 -9.67
CA PRO A 56 6.27 -23.06 -10.03
C PRO A 56 6.41 -21.84 -10.92
N GLN A 57 6.00 -21.99 -12.18
CA GLN A 57 6.09 -20.89 -13.16
C GLN A 57 5.27 -19.68 -12.70
N ILE A 58 5.92 -18.53 -12.73
CA ILE A 58 5.30 -17.27 -12.39
C ILE A 58 4.34 -16.85 -13.51
N ASN A 59 3.03 -16.89 -13.24
CA ASN A 59 2.01 -16.56 -14.25
C ASN A 59 1.90 -15.05 -14.51
N ASN A 60 2.03 -14.20 -13.52
CA ASN A 60 1.95 -12.75 -13.69
C ASN A 60 2.72 -12.01 -12.58
N ILE A 61 3.29 -10.84 -12.92
CA ILE A 61 3.91 -9.93 -11.97
C ILE A 61 3.02 -8.70 -11.81
N THR A 62 2.65 -8.36 -10.58
CA THR A 62 2.01 -7.08 -10.26
C THR A 62 2.99 -6.20 -9.49
N ILE A 63 2.94 -4.87 -9.72
CA ILE A 63 3.72 -3.89 -8.95
C ILE A 63 2.75 -2.94 -8.27
N ARG A 64 2.91 -2.74 -6.97
CA ARG A 64 2.14 -1.79 -6.17
C ARG A 64 3.04 -0.74 -5.54
N ALA A 65 2.49 0.45 -5.34
CA ALA A 65 3.13 1.56 -4.67
C ALA A 65 2.08 2.53 -4.13
N ILE A 66 2.46 3.34 -3.14
CA ILE A 66 1.59 4.39 -2.59
C ILE A 66 1.24 5.46 -3.62
N SER A 67 2.12 5.72 -4.59
CA SER A 67 1.92 6.68 -5.67
C SER A 67 2.92 6.46 -6.80
N SER A 68 2.56 6.87 -8.01
CA SER A 68 3.47 6.99 -9.16
C SER A 68 4.01 8.41 -9.35
N LYS A 69 3.66 9.37 -8.48
CA LYS A 69 4.05 10.79 -8.55
C LYS A 69 4.92 11.15 -7.34
N ILE A 70 6.24 11.10 -7.49
CA ILE A 70 7.21 11.19 -6.40
C ILE A 70 8.02 12.48 -6.50
N ALA A 71 8.31 13.10 -5.37
CA ALA A 71 9.12 14.31 -5.31
C ALA A 71 10.62 14.03 -5.56
N PRO A 72 11.39 15.00 -6.08
CA PRO A 72 12.83 14.84 -6.30
C PRO A 72 13.54 14.56 -4.96
N GLY A 73 14.54 13.70 -5.00
CA GLY A 73 15.35 13.34 -3.82
C GLY A 73 14.64 12.45 -2.81
N LYS A 74 13.41 12.01 -3.06
CA LYS A 74 12.65 11.14 -2.15
C LYS A 74 12.77 9.67 -2.52
N LYS A 75 12.32 8.82 -1.60
CA LYS A 75 12.28 7.37 -1.77
C LYS A 75 10.83 6.90 -1.87
N ILE A 76 10.62 5.80 -2.58
CA ILE A 76 9.35 5.07 -2.59
C ILE A 76 9.64 3.58 -2.58
N LYS A 77 8.81 2.83 -1.88
CA LYS A 77 8.81 1.38 -1.89
C LYS A 77 7.88 0.86 -2.98
N LEU A 78 8.38 -0.01 -3.82
CA LEU A 78 7.60 -0.86 -4.71
C LEU A 78 7.51 -2.25 -4.11
N THR A 79 6.35 -2.86 -4.23
CA THR A 79 6.11 -4.25 -3.82
C THR A 79 5.56 -5.04 -4.98
N THR A 80 5.80 -6.34 -4.98
CA THR A 80 5.25 -7.29 -5.94
C THR A 80 4.43 -8.36 -5.22
N ASN A 81 3.63 -9.09 -5.99
CA ASN A 81 2.97 -10.32 -5.52
C ASN A 81 3.93 -11.51 -5.37
N LEU A 82 5.22 -11.34 -5.71
CA LEU A 82 6.22 -12.39 -5.65
C LEU A 82 7.25 -12.11 -4.55
N PRO A 83 7.86 -13.15 -3.96
CA PRO A 83 8.95 -13.02 -3.01
C PRO A 83 10.13 -12.22 -3.60
N LYS A 84 10.85 -11.50 -2.75
CA LYS A 84 12.01 -10.66 -3.16
C LYS A 84 13.11 -11.48 -3.86
N SER A 85 13.30 -12.73 -3.45
CA SER A 85 14.27 -13.67 -4.04
C SER A 85 13.96 -14.05 -5.48
N LYS A 86 12.68 -13.93 -5.89
CA LYS A 86 12.22 -14.26 -7.24
C LYS A 86 12.10 -13.04 -8.16
N ILE A 87 12.59 -11.88 -7.75
CA ILE A 87 12.48 -10.62 -8.50
C ILE A 87 13.83 -9.91 -8.59
N LYS A 88 14.22 -9.57 -9.81
CA LYS A 88 15.29 -8.61 -10.13
C LYS A 88 14.65 -7.27 -10.50
N TRP A 89 15.11 -6.19 -9.88
CA TRP A 89 14.66 -4.84 -10.18
C TRP A 89 15.65 -4.12 -11.08
N ILE A 90 15.17 -3.42 -12.11
CA ILE A 90 15.96 -2.56 -12.97
C ILE A 90 15.30 -1.20 -13.17
N THR A 91 16.09 -0.18 -13.38
CA THR A 91 15.64 1.17 -13.73
C THR A 91 15.93 1.47 -15.20
N SER A 92 15.03 2.21 -15.86
CA SER A 92 15.26 2.67 -17.24
C SER A 92 16.34 3.76 -17.34
N ASN A 93 16.63 4.47 -16.23
CA ASN A 93 17.66 5.51 -16.21
C ASN A 93 18.22 5.69 -14.79
N PRO A 94 19.42 5.14 -14.49
CA PRO A 94 20.04 5.23 -13.19
C PRO A 94 20.46 6.67 -12.79
N LYS A 95 20.64 7.57 -13.76
CA LYS A 95 20.89 9.00 -13.48
C LYS A 95 19.64 9.69 -12.89
N LEU A 96 18.43 9.21 -13.17
CA LEU A 96 17.17 9.77 -12.66
C LEU A 96 16.71 9.09 -11.37
N ALA A 97 16.86 7.78 -11.28
CA ALA A 97 16.49 7.00 -10.10
C ALA A 97 17.25 5.68 -10.05
N THR A 98 17.57 5.24 -8.85
CA THR A 98 18.10 3.90 -8.57
C THR A 98 17.04 3.05 -7.88
N VAL A 99 17.15 1.73 -7.98
CA VAL A 99 16.31 0.78 -7.26
C VAL A 99 17.18 -0.30 -6.63
N ASP A 100 16.90 -0.66 -5.38
CA ASP A 100 17.63 -1.74 -4.70
C ASP A 100 16.89 -3.10 -4.83
N LYS A 101 17.55 -4.17 -4.35
CA LYS A 101 16.99 -5.53 -4.34
C LYS A 101 15.67 -5.66 -3.57
N ASN A 102 15.40 -4.74 -2.67
CA ASN A 102 14.16 -4.70 -1.90
C ASN A 102 13.04 -3.91 -2.60
N GLY A 103 13.26 -3.35 -3.79
CA GLY A 103 12.29 -2.52 -4.49
C GLY A 103 12.18 -1.09 -3.95
N VAL A 104 13.16 -0.62 -3.14
CA VAL A 104 13.20 0.78 -2.72
C VAL A 104 13.81 1.62 -3.82
N VAL A 105 13.01 2.50 -4.39
CA VAL A 105 13.44 3.43 -5.44
C VAL A 105 13.87 4.75 -4.80
N LYS A 106 15.09 5.20 -5.11
CA LYS A 106 15.63 6.51 -4.69
C LYS A 106 15.68 7.44 -5.90
N ILE A 107 14.92 8.53 -5.84
CA ILE A 107 14.85 9.54 -6.89
C ILE A 107 16.02 10.53 -6.76
N ASN A 108 16.68 10.87 -7.86
CA ASN A 108 17.72 11.89 -7.87
C ASN A 108 17.11 13.29 -7.64
N LYS A 109 17.80 14.12 -6.85
CA LYS A 109 17.36 15.51 -6.58
C LYS A 109 17.27 16.36 -7.86
N LYS A 110 18.17 16.12 -8.82
CA LYS A 110 18.22 16.86 -10.10
C LYS A 110 17.22 16.35 -11.16
N ALA A 111 16.44 15.31 -10.86
CA ALA A 111 15.50 14.67 -11.80
C ALA A 111 14.12 15.32 -11.87
N ALA A 112 13.93 16.51 -11.29
CA ALA A 112 12.64 17.21 -11.24
C ALA A 112 11.97 17.33 -12.62
N GLY A 113 10.67 17.01 -12.71
CA GLY A 113 9.88 17.08 -13.93
C GLY A 113 10.07 15.94 -14.93
N LYS A 114 11.05 15.04 -14.70
CA LYS A 114 11.35 13.89 -15.55
C LYS A 114 10.44 12.68 -15.29
N ARG A 115 10.55 11.65 -16.12
CA ARG A 115 9.91 10.36 -15.97
C ARG A 115 10.98 9.27 -15.95
N VAL A 116 10.73 8.21 -15.18
CA VAL A 116 11.57 7.02 -15.12
C VAL A 116 10.68 5.81 -14.93
N SER A 117 11.08 4.67 -15.47
CA SER A 117 10.39 3.41 -15.32
C SER A 117 11.23 2.45 -14.50
N ILE A 118 10.58 1.72 -13.60
CA ILE A 118 11.18 0.63 -12.82
C ILE A 118 10.53 -0.67 -13.25
N THR A 119 11.33 -1.65 -13.62
CA THR A 119 10.86 -2.95 -14.09
C THR A 119 11.24 -4.03 -13.09
N ALA A 120 10.25 -4.83 -12.70
CA ALA A 120 10.43 -6.08 -11.98
C ALA A 120 10.53 -7.21 -13.02
N ILE A 121 11.56 -8.06 -12.92
CA ILE A 121 11.81 -9.20 -13.80
C ILE A 121 11.82 -10.44 -12.93
N ALA A 122 11.10 -11.49 -13.34
CA ALA A 122 11.16 -12.79 -12.71
C ALA A 122 12.54 -13.43 -12.89
N THR A 123 13.05 -14.12 -11.86
CA THR A 123 14.36 -14.79 -11.88
C THR A 123 14.26 -16.30 -12.12
N ASP A 124 13.07 -16.79 -12.51
CA ASP A 124 12.78 -18.21 -12.77
C ASP A 124 13.05 -18.64 -14.22
N GLY A 125 13.62 -17.76 -15.04
CA GLY A 125 13.84 -18.03 -16.46
C GLY A 125 12.62 -17.81 -17.36
N SER A 126 11.44 -17.51 -16.80
CA SER A 126 10.20 -17.29 -17.58
C SER A 126 10.21 -16.04 -18.46
N GLY A 127 11.20 -15.15 -18.29
CA GLY A 127 11.30 -13.87 -19.00
C GLY A 127 10.19 -12.87 -18.63
N LYS A 128 9.32 -13.23 -17.69
CA LYS A 128 8.18 -12.37 -17.28
C LYS A 128 8.65 -11.10 -16.60
N LYS A 129 8.04 -9.98 -16.98
CA LYS A 129 8.41 -8.66 -16.47
C LYS A 129 7.19 -7.76 -16.31
N LYS A 130 7.26 -6.81 -15.39
CA LYS A 130 6.27 -5.76 -15.20
C LYS A 130 6.98 -4.43 -14.97
N THR A 131 6.48 -3.37 -15.61
CA THR A 131 7.07 -2.03 -15.51
C THR A 131 6.13 -1.10 -14.76
N PHE A 132 6.69 -0.28 -13.88
CA PHE A 132 6.01 0.75 -13.11
C PHE A 132 6.60 2.13 -13.47
N ALA A 133 5.78 2.99 -14.08
CA ALA A 133 6.20 4.32 -14.51
C ALA A 133 6.08 5.31 -13.35
N ILE A 134 7.14 6.07 -13.08
CA ILE A 134 7.21 7.12 -12.07
C ILE A 134 7.32 8.48 -12.75
N ARG A 135 6.41 9.41 -12.41
CA ARG A 135 6.54 10.83 -12.73
C ARG A 135 7.23 11.54 -11.56
N ILE A 136 8.41 12.08 -11.82
CA ILE A 136 9.13 12.88 -10.83
C ILE A 136 8.55 14.29 -10.85
N MET A 137 8.03 14.73 -9.71
CA MET A 137 7.35 16.03 -9.58
C MET A 137 8.37 17.16 -9.56
N LYS A 138 7.91 18.41 -9.76
CA LYS A 138 8.80 19.60 -9.67
C LYS A 138 9.00 20.08 -8.23
N GLY A 139 8.06 19.77 -7.32
CA GLY A 139 8.12 20.16 -5.91
C GLY A 139 7.72 19.01 -4.98
N GLU A 140 7.80 19.28 -3.67
CA GLU A 140 7.46 18.34 -2.60
C GLU A 140 6.44 18.90 -1.62
N VAL A 141 5.77 18.05 -0.86
CA VAL A 141 4.94 18.44 0.29
C VAL A 141 5.85 18.85 1.44
N LYS A 142 5.62 20.07 1.97
CA LYS A 142 6.39 20.64 3.08
C LYS A 142 5.70 20.44 4.44
N LYS A 143 4.36 20.59 4.50
CA LYS A 143 3.57 20.48 5.73
C LYS A 143 2.13 20.09 5.42
N ILE A 144 1.52 19.30 6.31
CA ILE A 144 0.10 18.95 6.31
C ILE A 144 -0.51 19.48 7.61
N ILE A 145 -1.70 20.06 7.54
CA ILE A 145 -2.46 20.56 8.69
C ILE A 145 -3.86 20.01 8.57
N ILE A 146 -4.33 19.25 9.57
CA ILE A 146 -5.70 18.74 9.62
C ILE A 146 -6.56 19.66 10.49
N LYS A 147 -7.73 20.05 9.98
CA LYS A 147 -8.75 20.81 10.69
C LYS A 147 -10.06 20.03 10.73
N GLY A 148 -10.81 20.15 11.80
CA GLY A 148 -12.13 19.53 11.99
C GLY A 148 -12.47 19.34 13.45
N LYS A 149 -13.71 18.92 13.73
CA LYS A 149 -14.18 18.60 15.09
C LYS A 149 -13.38 17.43 15.64
N LYS A 150 -13.05 17.49 16.95
CA LYS A 150 -12.32 16.43 17.67
C LYS A 150 -13.23 15.49 18.46
N ARG A 151 -14.54 15.75 18.45
CA ARG A 151 -15.55 14.97 19.16
C ARG A 151 -16.69 14.67 18.21
N VAL A 152 -17.23 13.45 18.26
CA VAL A 152 -18.32 12.99 17.41
C VAL A 152 -19.09 11.88 18.12
N PRO A 153 -20.44 11.83 18.07
CA PRO A 153 -21.21 10.70 18.60
C PRO A 153 -20.88 9.40 17.88
N ALA A 154 -21.02 8.28 18.60
CA ALA A 154 -20.87 6.95 18.01
C ALA A 154 -21.91 6.74 16.90
N GLY A 155 -21.50 6.08 15.80
CA GLY A 155 -22.35 5.86 14.61
C GLY A 155 -22.40 7.02 13.63
N ASN A 156 -21.94 8.22 14.02
CA ASN A 156 -22.05 9.44 13.20
C ASN A 156 -20.83 9.67 12.32
N THR A 157 -20.93 10.65 11.43
CA THR A 157 -19.87 11.05 10.54
C THR A 157 -19.37 12.46 10.82
N LEU A 158 -18.09 12.71 10.54
CA LEU A 158 -17.54 14.06 10.51
C LEU A 158 -16.62 14.22 9.28
N LYS A 159 -16.43 15.46 8.86
CA LYS A 159 -15.53 15.81 7.76
C LYS A 159 -14.29 16.48 8.31
N LEU A 160 -13.14 15.90 8.04
CA LEU A 160 -11.84 16.53 8.26
C LEU A 160 -11.39 17.21 6.98
N LYS A 161 -10.75 18.38 7.12
CA LYS A 161 -10.12 19.11 6.02
C LYS A 161 -8.61 19.10 6.23
N ALA A 162 -7.84 18.80 5.17
CA ALA A 162 -6.39 18.89 5.21
C ALA A 162 -5.91 20.06 4.34
N LYS A 163 -5.11 20.96 4.92
CA LYS A 163 -4.36 21.98 4.19
C LYS A 163 -2.95 21.49 3.97
N VAL A 164 -2.54 21.39 2.69
CA VAL A 164 -1.21 20.93 2.29
C VAL A 164 -0.38 22.13 1.85
N LYS A 165 0.69 22.45 2.58
CA LYS A 165 1.73 23.37 2.15
C LYS A 165 2.75 22.59 1.33
N ALA A 166 3.00 23.03 0.07
CA ALA A 166 3.86 22.31 -0.86
C ALA A 166 4.53 23.26 -1.86
N GLY A 167 5.65 22.86 -2.44
CA GLY A 167 6.29 23.56 -3.53
C GLY A 167 5.46 23.51 -4.83
N LYS A 168 5.76 24.41 -5.77
CA LYS A 168 5.13 24.44 -7.11
C LYS A 168 5.30 23.09 -7.81
N GLY A 169 4.21 22.55 -8.37
CA GLY A 169 4.22 21.28 -9.09
C GLY A 169 4.39 20.03 -8.21
N ALA A 170 4.14 20.11 -6.90
CA ALA A 170 4.14 18.96 -6.00
C ALA A 170 2.89 18.10 -6.15
N ASN A 171 2.99 16.80 -5.83
CA ASN A 171 1.85 15.92 -5.65
C ASN A 171 1.23 16.14 -4.26
N LYS A 172 0.06 16.77 -4.19
CA LYS A 172 -0.65 17.07 -2.95
C LYS A 172 -1.63 15.96 -2.51
N LYS A 173 -1.68 14.84 -3.22
CA LYS A 173 -2.57 13.72 -2.87
C LYS A 173 -2.18 13.14 -1.52
N LEU A 174 -3.19 12.89 -0.69
CA LEU A 174 -3.02 12.34 0.66
C LEU A 174 -3.59 10.93 0.74
N LEU A 175 -2.95 10.11 1.56
CA LEU A 175 -3.50 8.88 2.09
C LEU A 175 -4.00 9.14 3.51
N TRP A 176 -5.26 8.77 3.77
CA TRP A 176 -5.87 8.86 5.09
C TRP A 176 -5.94 7.49 5.74
N ARG A 177 -5.61 7.42 7.03
CA ARG A 177 -5.67 6.20 7.81
C ARG A 177 -6.31 6.46 9.18
N SER A 178 -7.04 5.46 9.67
CA SER A 178 -7.53 5.38 11.05
C SER A 178 -6.64 4.43 11.84
N SER A 179 -6.32 4.77 13.08
CA SER A 179 -5.58 3.88 13.98
C SER A 179 -6.38 2.65 14.42
N ASN A 180 -7.70 2.68 14.27
CA ASN A 180 -8.54 1.52 14.57
C ASN A 180 -9.83 1.55 13.74
N ILE A 181 -9.88 0.68 12.74
CA ILE A 181 -11.03 0.57 11.82
C ILE A 181 -12.25 -0.07 12.45
N LYS A 182 -12.10 -0.77 13.59
CA LYS A 182 -13.24 -1.29 14.38
C LYS A 182 -14.05 -0.14 14.99
N TYR A 183 -13.40 1.00 15.30
CA TYR A 183 -14.04 2.15 15.95
C TYR A 183 -14.40 3.27 14.98
N ALA A 184 -13.54 3.52 13.98
CA ALA A 184 -13.81 4.52 12.96
C ALA A 184 -13.05 4.23 11.66
N THR A 185 -13.68 4.51 10.53
CA THR A 185 -13.05 4.48 9.19
C THR A 185 -12.89 5.90 8.66
N VAL A 186 -11.99 6.07 7.69
CA VAL A 186 -11.80 7.36 7.01
C VAL A 186 -11.69 7.14 5.51
N THR A 187 -12.36 7.98 4.72
CA THR A 187 -12.27 7.94 3.25
C THR A 187 -11.07 8.75 2.75
N SER A 188 -10.71 8.54 1.48
CA SER A 188 -9.67 9.32 0.80
C SER A 188 -9.95 10.83 0.78
N SER A 189 -11.20 11.24 0.98
CA SER A 189 -11.62 12.64 1.07
C SER A 189 -11.62 13.21 2.48
N GLY A 190 -11.24 12.41 3.51
CA GLY A 190 -11.23 12.83 4.91
C GLY A 190 -12.59 12.78 5.61
N LYS A 191 -13.60 12.07 5.06
CA LYS A 191 -14.87 11.79 5.75
C LYS A 191 -14.64 10.63 6.71
N VAL A 192 -14.77 10.88 8.02
CA VAL A 192 -14.65 9.89 9.09
C VAL A 192 -16.04 9.39 9.44
N LYS A 193 -16.23 8.08 9.48
CA LYS A 193 -17.44 7.41 9.97
C LYS A 193 -17.10 6.63 11.23
N THR A 194 -17.66 7.03 12.37
CA THR A 194 -17.52 6.30 13.63
C THR A 194 -18.50 5.13 13.71
N LYS A 195 -18.17 4.15 14.51
CA LYS A 195 -19.00 2.95 14.73
C LYS A 195 -19.48 2.90 16.17
N LYS A 196 -20.61 2.22 16.44
CA LYS A 196 -21.17 2.06 17.79
C LYS A 196 -20.13 1.44 18.76
N ALA A 197 -19.35 0.45 18.31
CA ALA A 197 -18.27 -0.18 19.08
C ALA A 197 -17.14 0.79 19.51
N GLY A 198 -17.09 1.99 18.93
CA GLY A 198 -16.13 3.03 19.28
C GLY A 198 -16.59 3.98 20.39
N LYS A 199 -17.79 3.81 20.96
CA LYS A 199 -18.30 4.68 22.04
C LYS A 199 -17.29 4.77 23.19
N LYS A 200 -17.07 5.97 23.72
CA LYS A 200 -16.06 6.29 24.75
C LYS A 200 -14.60 6.02 24.36
N LYS A 201 -14.30 5.67 23.09
CA LYS A 201 -12.94 5.45 22.59
C LYS A 201 -12.38 6.68 21.88
N THR A 202 -11.05 6.71 21.77
CA THR A 202 -10.33 7.73 20.99
C THR A 202 -9.60 7.04 19.85
N VAL A 203 -9.75 7.58 18.64
CA VAL A 203 -9.02 7.13 17.45
C VAL A 203 -8.11 8.24 16.93
N LYS A 204 -6.97 7.88 16.38
CA LYS A 204 -6.08 8.79 15.65
C LYS A 204 -6.42 8.69 14.16
N ILE A 205 -6.68 9.82 13.52
CA ILE A 205 -6.85 9.90 12.06
C ILE A 205 -5.63 10.62 11.51
N THR A 206 -4.90 9.95 10.64
CA THR A 206 -3.66 10.43 10.05
C THR A 206 -3.85 10.70 8.56
N ALA A 207 -3.41 11.86 8.08
CA ALA A 207 -3.25 12.19 6.68
C ALA A 207 -1.76 12.20 6.35
N MET A 208 -1.35 11.45 5.34
CA MET A 208 0.05 11.27 4.93
C MET A 208 0.23 11.64 3.46
N ALA A 209 1.32 12.36 3.15
CA ALA A 209 1.69 12.68 1.78
C ALA A 209 2.08 11.41 1.01
N THR A 210 1.67 11.35 -0.27
CA THR A 210 1.97 10.22 -1.16
C THR A 210 3.12 10.51 -2.13
N ASP A 211 3.85 11.61 -1.94
CA ASP A 211 4.95 12.07 -2.79
C ASP A 211 6.34 11.58 -2.34
N GLY A 212 6.41 10.73 -1.33
CA GLY A 212 7.66 10.24 -0.74
C GLY A 212 8.32 11.21 0.26
N SER A 213 7.69 12.35 0.58
CA SER A 213 8.22 13.31 1.56
C SER A 213 8.09 12.85 3.01
N ASN A 214 7.33 11.78 3.28
CA ASN A 214 7.01 11.26 4.61
C ASN A 214 6.31 12.28 5.53
N LYS A 215 5.74 13.36 4.93
CA LYS A 215 5.00 14.35 5.71
C LYS A 215 3.64 13.80 6.11
N LYS A 216 3.33 13.88 7.40
CA LYS A 216 2.07 13.42 7.98
C LYS A 216 1.54 14.42 9.01
N ALA A 217 0.24 14.39 9.21
CA ALA A 217 -0.44 15.07 10.30
C ALA A 217 -1.48 14.13 10.89
N THR A 218 -1.67 14.20 12.20
CA THR A 218 -2.59 13.33 12.95
C THR A 218 -3.51 14.18 13.81
N ILE A 219 -4.79 13.81 13.86
CA ILE A 219 -5.79 14.39 14.76
C ILE A 219 -6.41 13.27 15.59
N LYS A 220 -6.56 13.50 16.90
CA LYS A 220 -7.28 12.60 17.80
C LYS A 220 -8.78 12.93 17.75
N ILE A 221 -9.62 11.90 17.58
CA ILE A 221 -11.07 11.99 17.55
C ILE A 221 -11.61 11.19 18.73
N GLN A 222 -12.32 11.86 19.65
CA GLN A 222 -13.05 11.26 20.75
C GLN A 222 -14.44 10.89 20.28
N ILE A 223 -14.83 9.63 20.43
CA ILE A 223 -16.15 9.10 20.07
C ILE A 223 -17.00 9.08 21.35
N LYS A 224 -18.09 9.83 21.34
CA LYS A 224 -19.02 9.95 22.47
C LYS A 224 -20.15 8.92 22.38
#